data_5e3ae824a1c153439716eda18f7acf0e
#
_entry.id   5e3ae824a1c153439716eda18f7acf0e
#
_cell.length_a   1.000
_cell.length_b   1.000
_cell.length_c   1.000
_cell.angle_alpha   90.00
_cell.angle_beta   90.00
_cell.angle_gamma   90.00
#
_symmetry.space_group_name_H-M   'P 1'
#
loop_
_entity.id
_entity.type
_entity.pdbx_description
1 polymer ?
#
loop_
_entity_poly.entity_id
_entity_poly.type
_entity_poly.pdbx_seq_one_letter_code
_entity_poly.pdbx_strand_id
1 'polypeptide(L)'
;MIKALIVDQADDDSVSASIREIEASQLPDDGEVDIAVEYSTINYKDGLCLNGLGRLVRNYPHVPGIDLAGTVISSRADGIAAGDRVTMNGFRSGEIRWGGYATRANGKAEWIVKLPDGMSTRHSQMLGTAGFTAMQSILRLEANGMTPDGGEVLVTGAGGGVGSVATVLLAKRGYQVAAMTGRAEIADYLTDLGASRIVSREEMLDDPGKPMESGVWGGCIDCVGGQILARVIKQLRNGGAVASLGNTAGATMNASVIPFLLRGVSVLGIDSVTVPLPQRSEIWTALANEMPKDVLADMSREIGLGEVADYGQKILDGQVRGRIVVNVNG
;
A
#
# COMPACT_ATOMS: atom_id res chain seq x y z
N MET A 1 2.42 -9.55 -29.51
CA MET A 1 1.79 -8.28 -29.10
C MET A 1 1.61 -8.27 -27.60
N ILE A 2 1.74 -7.13 -26.97
CA ILE A 2 1.58 -6.91 -25.51
C ILE A 2 0.40 -5.96 -25.35
N LYS A 3 -0.62 -6.37 -24.60
CA LYS A 3 -1.74 -5.52 -24.23
C LYS A 3 -1.31 -4.67 -23.04
N ALA A 4 -1.42 -3.34 -23.13
CA ALA A 4 -1.02 -2.42 -22.08
C ALA A 4 -2.01 -1.26 -21.94
N LEU A 5 -2.25 -0.81 -20.72
CA LEU A 5 -2.88 0.47 -20.45
C LEU A 5 -1.78 1.54 -20.46
N ILE A 6 -1.91 2.49 -21.37
CA ILE A 6 -0.92 3.54 -21.58
C ILE A 6 -1.56 4.89 -21.26
N VAL A 7 -0.83 5.72 -20.54
CA VAL A 7 -1.16 7.12 -20.33
C VAL A 7 -0.35 8.00 -21.26
N ASP A 8 -1.02 8.96 -21.88
CA ASP A 8 -0.44 10.01 -22.71
C ASP A 8 -0.74 11.38 -22.12
N GLN A 9 0.12 12.34 -22.41
CA GLN A 9 -0.10 13.74 -22.08
C GLN A 9 -0.31 14.54 -23.36
N ALA A 10 -1.37 15.33 -23.40
CA ALA A 10 -1.65 16.25 -24.50
C ALA A 10 -0.90 17.59 -24.32
N ASP A 11 -0.95 18.45 -25.34
CA ASP A 11 -0.28 19.76 -25.33
C ASP A 11 -0.81 20.71 -24.25
N ASP A 12 -2.02 20.48 -23.73
CA ASP A 12 -2.67 21.23 -22.65
C ASP A 12 -2.39 20.63 -21.26
N ASP A 13 -1.41 19.74 -21.16
CA ASP A 13 -1.04 18.98 -19.95
C ASP A 13 -2.10 17.98 -19.45
N SER A 14 -3.23 17.83 -20.13
CA SER A 14 -4.21 16.80 -19.78
C SER A 14 -3.66 15.39 -20.00
N VAL A 15 -3.97 14.48 -19.09
CA VAL A 15 -3.54 13.07 -19.18
C VAL A 15 -4.74 12.19 -19.49
N SER A 16 -4.57 11.26 -20.42
CA SER A 16 -5.59 10.30 -20.80
C SER A 16 -5.00 8.89 -20.81
N ALA A 17 -5.84 7.89 -20.43
CA ALA A 17 -5.47 6.50 -20.42
C ALA A 17 -6.18 5.73 -21.52
N SER A 18 -5.47 4.86 -22.24
CA SER A 18 -6.05 3.98 -23.27
C SER A 18 -5.37 2.62 -23.29
N ILE A 19 -6.13 1.57 -23.63
CA ILE A 19 -5.58 0.23 -23.82
C ILE A 19 -5.06 0.14 -25.25
N ARG A 20 -3.83 -0.34 -25.40
CA ARG A 20 -3.17 -0.53 -26.71
C ARG A 20 -2.45 -1.85 -26.78
N GLU A 21 -2.28 -2.34 -28.00
CA GLU A 21 -1.34 -3.40 -28.32
C GLU A 21 -0.01 -2.77 -28.77
N ILE A 22 1.07 -3.21 -28.14
CA ILE A 22 2.43 -2.74 -28.43
C ILE A 22 3.36 -3.91 -28.77
N GLU A 23 4.44 -3.61 -29.46
CA GLU A 23 5.49 -4.59 -29.74
C GLU A 23 6.42 -4.78 -28.52
N ALA A 24 6.99 -5.97 -28.38
CA ALA A 24 7.93 -6.26 -27.30
C ALA A 24 9.16 -5.35 -27.30
N SER A 25 9.57 -4.85 -28.46
CA SER A 25 10.69 -3.89 -28.63
C SER A 25 10.41 -2.50 -28.03
N GLN A 26 9.16 -2.21 -27.67
CA GLN A 26 8.78 -0.94 -27.03
C GLN A 26 8.89 -1.00 -25.50
N LEU A 27 9.01 -2.21 -24.92
CA LEU A 27 9.27 -2.36 -23.48
C LEU A 27 10.67 -1.81 -23.16
N PRO A 28 10.83 -1.12 -22.02
CA PRO A 28 12.15 -0.78 -21.50
C PRO A 28 13.01 -2.04 -21.33
N ASP A 29 14.25 -2.02 -21.82
CA ASP A 29 15.23 -3.10 -21.67
C ASP A 29 16.29 -2.72 -20.62
N ASP A 30 15.85 -2.30 -19.43
CA ASP A 30 16.72 -1.86 -18.34
C ASP A 30 16.76 -2.86 -17.16
N GLY A 31 16.18 -4.05 -17.33
CA GLY A 31 16.15 -5.14 -16.35
C GLY A 31 16.68 -6.46 -16.87
N GLU A 32 16.91 -7.39 -15.95
CA GLU A 32 17.43 -8.74 -16.26
C GLU A 32 16.32 -9.78 -16.37
N VAL A 33 15.13 -9.50 -15.86
CA VAL A 33 14.04 -10.47 -15.73
C VAL A 33 12.82 -10.02 -16.52
N ASP A 34 12.37 -10.87 -17.41
CA ASP A 34 11.22 -10.68 -18.26
C ASP A 34 10.02 -11.47 -17.70
N ILE A 35 8.91 -10.82 -17.47
CA ILE A 35 7.78 -11.34 -16.70
C ILE A 35 6.51 -11.31 -17.55
N ALA A 36 5.83 -12.45 -17.69
CA ALA A 36 4.44 -12.51 -18.08
C ALA A 36 3.58 -12.06 -16.90
N VAL A 37 3.05 -10.85 -16.96
CA VAL A 37 2.24 -10.29 -15.88
C VAL A 37 0.85 -10.91 -15.93
N GLU A 38 0.40 -11.39 -14.77
CA GLU A 38 -0.93 -12.00 -14.61
C GLU A 38 -1.86 -11.03 -13.88
N TYR A 39 -1.35 -10.42 -12.80
CA TYR A 39 -2.10 -9.51 -11.94
C TYR A 39 -1.29 -8.28 -11.57
N SER A 40 -2.02 -7.19 -11.39
CA SER A 40 -1.59 -5.95 -10.76
C SER A 40 -2.63 -5.55 -9.70
N THR A 41 -2.53 -4.34 -9.16
CA THR A 41 -3.52 -3.81 -8.19
C THR A 41 -3.62 -2.30 -8.31
N ILE A 42 -4.64 -1.69 -7.70
CA ILE A 42 -4.76 -0.23 -7.66
C ILE A 42 -4.42 0.30 -6.28
N ASN A 43 -3.53 1.27 -6.23
CA ASN A 43 -3.18 2.04 -5.05
C ASN A 43 -3.46 3.54 -5.29
N TYR A 44 -3.47 4.34 -4.25
CA TYR A 44 -3.65 5.80 -4.34
C TYR A 44 -2.66 6.45 -5.33
N LYS A 45 -1.43 5.95 -5.34
CA LYS A 45 -0.37 6.41 -6.24
C LYS A 45 -0.66 6.12 -7.71
N ASP A 46 -1.28 4.98 -8.00
CA ASP A 46 -1.74 4.66 -9.36
C ASP A 46 -2.82 5.63 -9.83
N GLY A 47 -3.74 6.01 -8.94
CA GLY A 47 -4.72 7.06 -9.21
C GLY A 47 -4.06 8.39 -9.58
N LEU A 48 -2.99 8.77 -8.87
CA LEU A 48 -2.22 9.98 -9.22
C LEU A 48 -1.56 9.85 -10.60
N CYS A 49 -0.92 8.71 -10.90
CA CYS A 49 -0.28 8.48 -12.20
C CYS A 49 -1.28 8.52 -13.37
N LEU A 50 -2.44 7.88 -13.20
CA LEU A 50 -3.51 7.82 -14.21
C LEU A 50 -4.11 9.19 -14.53
N ASN A 51 -4.08 10.11 -13.57
CA ASN A 51 -4.64 11.47 -13.69
C ASN A 51 -3.57 12.56 -13.86
N GLY A 52 -2.29 12.21 -14.07
CA GLY A 52 -1.20 13.18 -14.25
C GLY A 52 -0.90 14.02 -12.99
N LEU A 53 -1.30 13.56 -11.81
CA LEU A 53 -1.17 14.30 -10.56
C LEU A 53 0.16 14.00 -9.85
N GLY A 54 0.62 14.96 -9.04
CA GLY A 54 1.80 14.80 -8.21
C GLY A 54 3.14 14.71 -8.96
N ARG A 55 3.16 14.91 -10.28
CA ARG A 55 4.35 14.80 -11.16
C ARG A 55 5.10 13.47 -10.97
N LEU A 56 4.38 12.38 -10.74
CA LEU A 56 4.95 11.04 -10.56
C LEU A 56 5.43 10.49 -11.90
N VAL A 57 4.59 10.54 -12.93
CA VAL A 57 4.98 10.27 -14.32
C VAL A 57 5.67 11.50 -14.90
N ARG A 58 6.83 11.30 -15.50
CA ARG A 58 7.66 12.38 -16.05
C ARG A 58 7.85 12.29 -17.55
N ASN A 59 7.72 11.12 -18.11
CA ASN A 59 7.91 10.84 -19.53
C ASN A 59 6.68 10.12 -20.05
N TYR A 60 6.09 10.62 -21.10
CA TYR A 60 4.95 10.03 -21.81
C TYR A 60 5.37 9.59 -23.22
N PRO A 61 4.80 8.53 -23.82
CA PRO A 61 3.77 7.66 -23.22
C PRO A 61 4.33 6.81 -22.09
N HIS A 62 3.47 6.41 -21.14
CA HIS A 62 3.88 5.65 -19.96
C HIS A 62 2.89 4.53 -19.61
N VAL A 63 3.38 3.42 -19.04
CA VAL A 63 2.56 2.34 -18.48
C VAL A 63 2.58 2.43 -16.96
N PRO A 64 1.45 2.82 -16.31
CA PRO A 64 1.35 2.85 -14.85
C PRO A 64 1.25 1.44 -14.22
N GLY A 65 0.94 1.40 -12.91
CA GLY A 65 0.81 0.17 -12.13
C GLY A 65 2.06 -0.07 -11.28
N ILE A 66 2.02 0.41 -10.01
CA ILE A 66 3.19 0.32 -9.11
C ILE A 66 3.46 -1.08 -8.57
N ASP A 67 2.56 -2.01 -8.81
CA ASP A 67 2.63 -3.41 -8.42
C ASP A 67 2.45 -4.32 -9.62
N LEU A 68 3.10 -5.47 -9.60
CA LEU A 68 2.82 -6.57 -10.53
C LEU A 68 3.16 -7.92 -9.91
N ALA A 69 2.49 -8.97 -10.38
CA ALA A 69 2.91 -10.35 -10.18
C ALA A 69 2.63 -11.17 -11.45
N GLY A 70 3.45 -12.16 -11.65
CA GLY A 70 3.36 -13.01 -12.82
C GLY A 70 4.39 -14.15 -12.81
N THR A 71 4.57 -14.74 -13.98
CA THR A 71 5.52 -15.83 -14.19
C THR A 71 6.70 -15.34 -15.03
N VAL A 72 7.91 -15.67 -14.63
CA VAL A 72 9.15 -15.32 -15.35
C VAL A 72 9.16 -16.04 -16.71
N ILE A 73 9.32 -15.28 -17.78
CA ILE A 73 9.49 -15.78 -19.15
C ILE A 73 10.97 -16.16 -19.37
N SER A 74 11.86 -15.24 -19.02
CA SER A 74 13.31 -15.41 -19.14
C SER A 74 14.04 -14.54 -18.11
N SER A 75 15.25 -14.97 -17.72
CA SER A 75 16.09 -14.24 -16.79
C SER A 75 17.54 -14.35 -17.17
N ARG A 76 18.29 -13.25 -17.03
CA ARG A 76 19.76 -13.19 -17.08
C ARG A 76 20.39 -13.11 -15.68
N ALA A 77 19.54 -13.08 -14.63
CA ALA A 77 19.98 -12.95 -13.24
C ALA A 77 20.11 -14.30 -12.56
N ASP A 78 21.10 -14.44 -11.68
CA ASP A 78 21.25 -15.61 -10.83
C ASP A 78 20.08 -15.75 -9.84
N GLY A 79 19.65 -16.98 -9.60
CA GLY A 79 18.62 -17.30 -8.61
C GLY A 79 17.16 -17.06 -9.06
N ILE A 80 16.94 -16.49 -10.24
CA ILE A 80 15.61 -16.32 -10.85
C ILE A 80 15.59 -17.03 -12.20
N ALA A 81 14.66 -17.95 -12.42
CA ALA A 81 14.56 -18.77 -13.61
C ALA A 81 13.18 -18.69 -14.28
N ALA A 82 13.13 -19.02 -15.56
CA ALA A 82 11.85 -19.16 -16.28
C ALA A 82 10.92 -20.14 -15.54
N GLY A 83 9.64 -19.76 -15.40
CA GLY A 83 8.65 -20.49 -14.64
C GLY A 83 8.53 -20.09 -13.16
N ASP A 84 9.48 -19.32 -12.61
CA ASP A 84 9.34 -18.78 -11.25
C ASP A 84 8.14 -17.82 -11.17
N ARG A 85 7.32 -17.98 -10.13
CA ARG A 85 6.27 -17.01 -9.80
C ARG A 85 6.86 -15.90 -8.95
N VAL A 86 6.65 -14.66 -9.38
CA VAL A 86 7.29 -13.49 -8.80
C VAL A 86 6.31 -12.36 -8.55
N THR A 87 6.70 -11.47 -7.65
CA THR A 87 6.05 -10.16 -7.46
C THR A 87 7.09 -9.05 -7.46
N MET A 88 6.70 -7.88 -7.94
CA MET A 88 7.50 -6.66 -7.92
C MET A 88 6.63 -5.50 -7.45
N ASN A 89 7.11 -4.76 -6.46
CA ASN A 89 6.51 -3.54 -5.96
C ASN A 89 7.60 -2.58 -5.49
N GLY A 90 7.35 -1.29 -5.57
CA GLY A 90 8.37 -0.27 -5.22
C GLY A 90 9.29 0.08 -6.39
N PHE A 91 10.48 0.57 -6.07
CA PHE A 91 11.54 0.99 -7.00
C PHE A 91 11.07 1.95 -8.11
N ARG A 92 9.95 2.65 -7.83
CA ARG A 92 9.30 3.60 -8.72
C ARG A 92 8.78 3.00 -10.04
N SER A 93 8.48 1.69 -10.02
CA SER A 93 7.72 1.03 -11.07
C SER A 93 6.34 1.67 -11.19
N GLY A 94 5.83 1.87 -12.40
CA GLY A 94 4.57 2.57 -12.66
C GLY A 94 4.60 4.09 -12.47
N GLU A 95 5.72 4.65 -11.97
CA GLU A 95 5.93 6.09 -11.78
C GLU A 95 6.89 6.68 -12.83
N ILE A 96 8.17 6.33 -12.76
CA ILE A 96 9.22 6.75 -13.69
C ILE A 96 9.70 5.62 -14.60
N ARG A 97 9.34 4.40 -14.29
CA ARG A 97 9.55 3.19 -15.08
C ARG A 97 8.21 2.60 -15.42
N TRP A 98 8.11 1.93 -16.56
CA TRP A 98 6.89 1.23 -16.93
C TRP A 98 6.51 0.18 -15.87
N GLY A 99 5.23 0.09 -15.58
CA GLY A 99 4.69 -0.68 -14.48
C GLY A 99 3.86 -1.89 -14.89
N GLY A 100 2.97 -2.31 -14.00
CA GLY A 100 2.25 -3.57 -14.04
C GLY A 100 0.95 -3.56 -14.84
N TYR A 101 0.50 -2.46 -15.43
CA TYR A 101 -0.70 -2.45 -16.25
C TYR A 101 -0.44 -2.86 -17.70
N ALA A 102 0.32 -3.92 -17.86
CA ALA A 102 0.60 -4.56 -19.14
C ALA A 102 0.71 -6.08 -18.97
N THR A 103 0.49 -6.84 -20.03
CA THR A 103 0.61 -8.32 -20.01
C THR A 103 2.07 -8.79 -19.96
N ARG A 104 3.04 -7.88 -20.07
CA ARG A 104 4.47 -8.17 -19.97
C ARG A 104 5.21 -6.98 -19.38
N ALA A 105 6.18 -7.26 -18.50
CA ALA A 105 7.04 -6.27 -17.88
C ALA A 105 8.47 -6.78 -17.80
N ASN A 106 9.42 -5.85 -17.68
CA ASN A 106 10.82 -6.13 -17.44
C ASN A 106 11.27 -5.49 -16.12
N GLY A 107 12.09 -6.18 -15.33
CA GLY A 107 12.55 -5.67 -14.04
C GLY A 107 13.96 -6.14 -13.68
N LYS A 108 14.61 -5.38 -12.77
CA LYS A 108 15.90 -5.81 -12.21
C LYS A 108 15.70 -6.90 -11.17
N ALA A 109 16.64 -7.82 -11.08
CA ALA A 109 16.59 -8.92 -10.12
C ALA A 109 16.44 -8.45 -8.66
N GLU A 110 17.11 -7.36 -8.30
CA GLU A 110 17.06 -6.77 -6.96
C GLU A 110 15.68 -6.20 -6.55
N TRP A 111 14.76 -6.03 -7.53
CA TRP A 111 13.40 -5.56 -7.28
C TRP A 111 12.38 -6.68 -7.13
N ILE A 112 12.75 -7.90 -7.51
CA ILE A 112 11.86 -9.03 -7.71
C ILE A 112 11.93 -9.97 -6.54
N VAL A 113 10.79 -10.32 -5.97
CA VAL A 113 10.67 -11.35 -4.94
C VAL A 113 10.01 -12.58 -5.55
N LYS A 114 10.65 -13.74 -5.40
CA LYS A 114 10.00 -15.02 -5.67
C LYS A 114 8.88 -15.21 -4.64
N LEU A 115 7.69 -15.54 -5.12
CA LEU A 115 6.56 -15.71 -4.22
C LEU A 115 6.80 -16.88 -3.26
N PRO A 116 6.53 -16.70 -1.96
CA PRO A 116 6.58 -17.79 -0.99
C PRO A 116 5.65 -18.93 -1.37
N ASP A 117 5.98 -20.14 -0.91
CA ASP A 117 5.14 -21.31 -1.13
C ASP A 117 3.71 -21.10 -0.65
N GLY A 118 2.75 -21.56 -1.47
CA GLY A 118 1.32 -21.41 -1.16
C GLY A 118 0.72 -20.02 -1.45
N MET A 119 1.51 -19.02 -1.85
CA MET A 119 1.01 -17.72 -2.32
C MET A 119 0.89 -17.73 -3.85
N SER A 120 -0.29 -17.45 -4.40
CA SER A 120 -0.48 -17.25 -5.82
C SER A 120 -0.16 -15.80 -6.23
N THR A 121 0.08 -15.58 -7.53
CA THR A 121 0.22 -14.24 -8.13
C THR A 121 -1.00 -13.37 -7.82
N ARG A 122 -2.21 -13.92 -7.87
CA ARG A 122 -3.45 -13.24 -7.50
C ARG A 122 -3.47 -12.83 -6.04
N HIS A 123 -3.13 -13.73 -5.10
CA HIS A 123 -3.09 -13.41 -3.67
C HIS A 123 -2.04 -12.33 -3.36
N SER A 124 -0.88 -12.38 -4.02
CA SER A 124 0.15 -11.35 -3.83
C SER A 124 -0.34 -9.98 -4.28
N GLN A 125 -1.16 -9.89 -5.33
CA GLN A 125 -1.69 -8.62 -5.82
C GLN A 125 -2.96 -8.14 -5.09
N MET A 126 -3.73 -9.02 -4.45
CA MET A 126 -4.70 -8.62 -3.44
C MET A 126 -4.03 -7.86 -2.29
N LEU A 127 -2.81 -8.24 -1.91
CA LEU A 127 -1.99 -7.52 -0.92
C LEU A 127 -1.28 -6.30 -1.54
N GLY A 128 -0.48 -6.52 -2.58
CA GLY A 128 0.31 -5.49 -3.26
C GLY A 128 1.16 -4.64 -2.33
N THR A 129 1.50 -3.44 -2.75
CA THR A 129 2.18 -2.43 -1.93
C THR A 129 1.43 -2.11 -0.64
N ALA A 130 0.09 -2.17 -0.65
CA ALA A 130 -0.70 -1.87 0.55
C ALA A 130 -0.49 -2.92 1.66
N GLY A 131 -0.58 -4.22 1.34
CA GLY A 131 -0.31 -5.29 2.28
C GLY A 131 1.15 -5.31 2.74
N PHE A 132 2.07 -5.11 1.80
CA PHE A 132 3.49 -4.99 2.09
C PHE A 132 3.77 -3.87 3.12
N THR A 133 3.20 -2.68 2.90
CA THR A 133 3.37 -1.52 3.79
C THR A 133 2.72 -1.74 5.16
N ALA A 134 1.56 -2.41 5.21
CA ALA A 134 0.89 -2.76 6.47
C ALA A 134 1.78 -3.68 7.32
N MET A 135 2.31 -4.77 6.75
CA MET A 135 3.19 -5.70 7.45
C MET A 135 4.50 -5.02 7.87
N GLN A 136 5.12 -4.26 6.98
CA GLN A 136 6.33 -3.48 7.30
C GLN A 136 6.10 -2.55 8.49
N SER A 137 4.94 -1.87 8.54
CA SER A 137 4.56 -0.97 9.65
C SER A 137 4.44 -1.72 10.97
N ILE A 138 3.80 -2.88 10.98
CA ILE A 138 3.65 -3.72 12.17
C ILE A 138 5.02 -4.17 12.68
N LEU A 139 5.83 -4.76 11.80
CA LEU A 139 7.18 -5.23 12.16
C LEU A 139 8.06 -4.09 12.69
N ARG A 140 7.94 -2.89 12.12
CA ARG A 140 8.68 -1.72 12.56
C ARG A 140 8.23 -1.21 13.94
N LEU A 141 6.92 -1.25 14.21
CA LEU A 141 6.36 -0.88 15.51
C LEU A 141 6.75 -1.90 16.60
N GLU A 142 6.68 -3.19 16.29
CA GLU A 142 7.11 -4.26 17.20
C GLU A 142 8.61 -4.18 17.51
N ALA A 143 9.45 -3.94 16.50
CA ALA A 143 10.87 -3.69 16.70
C ALA A 143 11.15 -2.44 17.56
N ASN A 144 10.20 -1.49 17.63
CA ASN A 144 10.27 -0.31 18.51
C ASN A 144 9.60 -0.57 19.89
N GLY A 145 9.24 -1.80 20.20
CA GLY A 145 8.72 -2.20 21.52
C GLY A 145 7.19 -2.24 21.63
N MET A 146 6.43 -2.13 20.55
CA MET A 146 4.97 -2.32 20.57
C MET A 146 4.65 -3.78 20.89
N THR A 147 3.74 -4.00 21.85
CA THR A 147 3.26 -5.34 22.26
C THR A 147 1.74 -5.34 22.40
N PRO A 148 1.06 -6.51 22.31
CA PRO A 148 -0.39 -6.59 22.46
C PRO A 148 -0.92 -6.03 23.79
N ASP A 149 -0.15 -6.16 24.87
CA ASP A 149 -0.50 -5.65 26.21
C ASP A 149 -0.20 -4.15 26.38
N GLY A 150 0.45 -3.52 25.41
CA GLY A 150 0.86 -2.12 25.45
C GLY A 150 -0.28 -1.09 25.30
N GLY A 151 -1.49 -1.55 25.00
CA GLY A 151 -2.69 -0.74 24.79
C GLY A 151 -3.24 -0.84 23.37
N GLU A 152 -4.34 -0.11 23.12
CA GLU A 152 -4.97 -0.11 21.79
C GLU A 152 -4.02 0.43 20.71
N VAL A 153 -4.07 -0.17 19.54
CA VAL A 153 -3.35 0.32 18.33
C VAL A 153 -4.36 1.02 17.42
N LEU A 154 -4.12 2.29 17.15
CA LEU A 154 -4.95 3.04 16.21
C LEU A 154 -4.51 2.76 14.77
N VAL A 155 -5.48 2.52 13.89
CA VAL A 155 -5.26 2.49 12.43
C VAL A 155 -6.04 3.63 11.81
N THR A 156 -5.36 4.65 11.27
CA THR A 156 -6.03 5.75 10.57
C THR A 156 -6.27 5.40 9.11
N GLY A 157 -7.38 5.89 8.52
CA GLY A 157 -7.74 5.51 7.16
C GLY A 157 -8.02 4.00 7.04
N ALA A 158 -8.60 3.39 8.06
CA ALA A 158 -8.77 1.96 8.22
C ALA A 158 -9.53 1.28 7.08
N GLY A 159 -10.46 1.97 6.41
CA GLY A 159 -11.21 1.44 5.27
C GLY A 159 -10.43 1.40 3.94
N GLY A 160 -9.23 1.96 3.89
CA GLY A 160 -8.36 1.92 2.72
C GLY A 160 -7.54 0.64 2.62
N GLY A 161 -6.76 0.50 1.56
CA GLY A 161 -6.00 -0.73 1.28
C GLY A 161 -5.02 -1.11 2.40
N VAL A 162 -4.16 -0.18 2.85
CA VAL A 162 -3.22 -0.43 3.94
C VAL A 162 -3.96 -0.64 5.26
N GLY A 163 -4.91 0.24 5.57
CA GLY A 163 -5.63 0.21 6.84
C GLY A 163 -6.43 -1.07 7.04
N SER A 164 -7.11 -1.57 6.01
CA SER A 164 -7.87 -2.84 6.09
C SER A 164 -6.95 -4.03 6.36
N VAL A 165 -5.84 -4.15 5.62
CA VAL A 165 -4.86 -5.23 5.84
C VAL A 165 -4.21 -5.11 7.23
N ALA A 166 -3.84 -3.90 7.65
CA ALA A 166 -3.27 -3.67 8.98
C ALA A 166 -4.22 -4.07 10.10
N THR A 167 -5.52 -3.76 9.97
CA THR A 167 -6.54 -4.16 10.96
C THR A 167 -6.58 -5.67 11.12
N VAL A 168 -6.65 -6.43 10.02
CA VAL A 168 -6.67 -7.90 10.05
C VAL A 168 -5.41 -8.46 10.71
N LEU A 169 -4.24 -8.00 10.28
CA LEU A 169 -2.96 -8.52 10.76
C LEU A 169 -2.74 -8.21 12.25
N LEU A 170 -3.05 -6.98 12.69
CA LEU A 170 -2.96 -6.60 14.11
C LEU A 170 -3.92 -7.42 14.98
N ALA A 171 -5.19 -7.56 14.57
CA ALA A 171 -6.16 -8.36 15.29
C ALA A 171 -5.71 -9.83 15.43
N LYS A 172 -5.19 -10.40 14.34
CA LYS A 172 -4.64 -11.77 14.34
C LYS A 172 -3.44 -11.94 15.26
N ARG A 173 -2.63 -10.90 15.42
CA ARG A 173 -1.48 -10.87 16.35
C ARG A 173 -1.90 -10.56 17.80
N GLY A 174 -3.21 -10.44 18.07
CA GLY A 174 -3.75 -10.26 19.42
C GLY A 174 -3.80 -8.80 19.90
N TYR A 175 -3.57 -7.82 19.02
CA TYR A 175 -3.73 -6.41 19.37
C TYR A 175 -5.20 -6.00 19.46
N GLN A 176 -5.52 -5.10 20.38
CA GLN A 176 -6.79 -4.37 20.38
C GLN A 176 -6.71 -3.25 19.36
N VAL A 177 -7.53 -3.32 18.30
CA VAL A 177 -7.44 -2.41 17.17
C VAL A 177 -8.56 -1.36 17.21
N ALA A 178 -8.20 -0.10 17.29
CA ALA A 178 -9.10 1.04 17.07
C ALA A 178 -9.00 1.47 15.60
N ALA A 179 -10.08 1.33 14.84
CA ALA A 179 -10.12 1.64 13.42
C ALA A 179 -10.73 3.02 13.18
N MET A 180 -9.92 3.97 12.69
CA MET A 180 -10.41 5.32 12.37
C MET A 180 -10.90 5.41 10.93
N THR A 181 -12.13 5.89 10.76
CA THR A 181 -12.72 6.15 9.44
C THR A 181 -13.55 7.45 9.44
N GLY A 182 -13.62 8.10 8.27
CA GLY A 182 -14.59 9.18 8.02
C GLY A 182 -15.89 8.69 7.37
N ARG A 183 -16.05 7.37 7.20
CA ARG A 183 -17.20 6.73 6.55
C ARG A 183 -17.89 5.82 7.56
N ALA A 184 -18.96 6.33 8.19
CA ALA A 184 -19.70 5.59 9.23
C ALA A 184 -20.32 4.29 8.67
N GLU A 185 -20.67 4.27 7.40
CA GLU A 185 -21.32 3.13 6.72
C GLU A 185 -20.41 1.90 6.57
N ILE A 186 -19.11 2.03 6.80
CA ILE A 186 -18.18 0.87 6.77
C ILE A 186 -17.81 0.36 8.16
N ALA A 187 -18.51 0.77 9.22
CA ALA A 187 -18.21 0.35 10.59
C ALA A 187 -18.27 -1.18 10.76
N ASP A 188 -19.32 -1.81 10.26
CA ASP A 188 -19.50 -3.28 10.31
C ASP A 188 -18.35 -3.99 9.58
N TYR A 189 -17.99 -3.52 8.38
CA TYR A 189 -16.85 -4.06 7.65
C TYR A 189 -15.54 -4.00 8.46
N LEU A 190 -15.27 -2.90 9.15
CA LEU A 190 -14.06 -2.78 9.97
C LEU A 190 -14.10 -3.69 11.21
N THR A 191 -15.29 -3.87 11.77
CA THR A 191 -15.51 -4.82 12.88
C THR A 191 -15.28 -6.25 12.41
N ASP A 192 -15.78 -6.64 11.24
CA ASP A 192 -15.56 -7.95 10.63
C ASP A 192 -14.07 -8.23 10.34
N LEU A 193 -13.29 -7.19 10.03
CA LEU A 193 -11.83 -7.28 9.90
C LEU A 193 -11.10 -7.43 11.24
N GLY A 194 -11.79 -7.32 12.36
CA GLY A 194 -11.23 -7.50 13.70
C GLY A 194 -10.99 -6.21 14.49
N ALA A 195 -11.54 -5.06 14.05
CA ALA A 195 -11.50 -3.85 14.85
C ALA A 195 -12.36 -4.02 16.12
N SER A 196 -11.78 -3.75 17.28
CA SER A 196 -12.48 -3.76 18.57
C SER A 196 -13.22 -2.45 18.86
N ARG A 197 -12.86 -1.37 18.16
CA ARG A 197 -13.46 -0.05 18.32
C ARG A 197 -13.39 0.73 17.00
N ILE A 198 -14.46 1.46 16.70
CA ILE A 198 -14.50 2.43 15.60
C ILE A 198 -14.29 3.83 16.18
N VAL A 199 -13.42 4.61 15.53
CA VAL A 199 -13.12 6.00 15.86
C VAL A 199 -13.54 6.88 14.69
N SER A 200 -14.33 7.92 14.92
CA SER A 200 -14.71 8.83 13.83
C SER A 200 -13.56 9.79 13.49
N ARG A 201 -13.53 10.24 12.24
CA ARG A 201 -12.57 11.28 11.82
C ARG A 201 -12.82 12.59 12.58
N GLU A 202 -14.08 12.93 12.83
CA GLU A 202 -14.50 14.14 13.55
C GLU A 202 -13.93 14.12 14.97
N GLU A 203 -14.03 12.99 15.68
CA GLU A 203 -13.41 12.81 17.00
C GLU A 203 -11.92 13.13 16.98
N MET A 204 -11.20 12.71 15.92
CA MET A 204 -9.75 12.95 15.79
C MET A 204 -9.41 14.36 15.32
N LEU A 205 -10.36 15.12 14.78
CA LEU A 205 -10.18 16.52 14.37
C LEU A 205 -10.61 17.51 15.47
N ASP A 206 -11.41 17.09 16.45
CA ASP A 206 -11.80 17.89 17.62
C ASP A 206 -10.65 17.99 18.63
N ASP A 207 -9.58 18.70 18.22
CA ASP A 207 -8.36 18.87 19.01
C ASP A 207 -8.53 19.95 20.07
N PRO A 208 -8.40 19.64 21.39
CA PRO A 208 -8.55 20.62 22.46
C PRO A 208 -7.41 21.65 22.51
N GLY A 209 -6.45 21.63 21.58
CA GLY A 209 -5.35 22.58 21.49
C GLY A 209 -4.25 22.39 22.55
N LYS A 210 -4.29 21.32 23.34
CA LYS A 210 -3.26 21.02 24.34
C LYS A 210 -2.01 20.47 23.68
N PRO A 211 -0.81 20.77 24.19
CA PRO A 211 0.44 20.21 23.66
C PRO A 211 0.56 18.69 23.87
N MET A 212 -0.19 18.13 24.83
CA MET A 212 -0.25 16.72 25.16
C MET A 212 -1.63 16.38 25.74
N GLU A 213 -2.20 15.23 25.37
CA GLU A 213 -3.46 14.68 25.86
C GLU A 213 -3.22 13.43 26.73
N SER A 214 -4.28 12.79 27.24
CA SER A 214 -4.16 11.49 27.91
C SER A 214 -3.57 10.43 26.96
N GLY A 215 -2.69 9.57 27.48
CA GLY A 215 -2.11 8.47 26.72
C GLY A 215 -3.17 7.39 26.46
N VAL A 216 -3.61 7.26 25.21
CA VAL A 216 -4.64 6.30 24.77
C VAL A 216 -3.98 5.17 23.97
N TRP A 217 -3.18 5.52 22.96
CA TRP A 217 -2.68 4.59 21.97
C TRP A 217 -1.34 3.98 22.40
N GLY A 218 -1.23 2.64 22.40
CA GLY A 218 0.04 1.92 22.54
C GLY A 218 0.89 2.04 21.27
N GLY A 219 0.23 2.15 20.11
CA GLY A 219 0.85 2.36 18.81
C GLY A 219 -0.14 2.92 17.80
N CYS A 220 0.35 3.32 16.62
CA CYS A 220 -0.51 3.75 15.53
C CYS A 220 0.09 3.37 14.17
N ILE A 221 -0.76 2.96 13.22
CA ILE A 221 -0.44 2.91 11.79
C ILE A 221 -1.19 4.07 11.13
N ASP A 222 -0.45 5.10 10.71
CA ASP A 222 -1.02 6.32 10.17
C ASP A 222 -0.96 6.36 8.64
N CYS A 223 -2.14 6.24 8.01
CA CYS A 223 -2.31 6.30 6.56
C CYS A 223 -2.74 7.69 6.06
N VAL A 224 -2.98 8.67 6.94
CA VAL A 224 -3.62 9.94 6.54
C VAL A 224 -2.76 11.18 6.73
N GLY A 225 -1.87 11.20 7.73
CA GLY A 225 -1.02 12.35 7.99
C GLY A 225 -1.75 13.58 8.56
N GLY A 226 -1.21 14.76 8.32
CA GLY A 226 -1.82 16.05 8.63
C GLY A 226 -2.09 16.27 10.13
N GLN A 227 -3.20 16.93 10.44
CA GLN A 227 -3.60 17.25 11.82
C GLN A 227 -3.96 15.99 12.62
N ILE A 228 -4.43 14.95 11.97
CA ILE A 228 -4.75 13.67 12.62
C ILE A 228 -3.47 13.04 13.18
N LEU A 229 -2.40 12.98 12.38
CA LEU A 229 -1.09 12.50 12.85
C LEU A 229 -0.57 13.36 14.01
N ALA A 230 -0.69 14.69 13.93
CA ALA A 230 -0.30 15.59 15.01
C ALA A 230 -1.03 15.28 16.31
N ARG A 231 -2.34 14.98 16.25
CA ARG A 231 -3.12 14.60 17.43
C ARG A 231 -2.78 13.21 17.94
N VAL A 232 -2.56 12.23 17.05
CA VAL A 232 -2.09 10.87 17.44
C VAL A 232 -0.85 10.98 18.32
N ILE A 233 0.12 11.79 17.93
CA ILE A 233 1.38 12.00 18.71
C ILE A 233 1.08 12.47 20.14
N LYS A 234 0.10 13.36 20.33
CA LYS A 234 -0.33 13.87 21.66
C LYS A 234 -0.95 12.77 22.53
N GLN A 235 -1.55 11.75 21.90
CA GLN A 235 -2.31 10.69 22.55
C GLN A 235 -1.54 9.37 22.67
N LEU A 236 -0.31 9.28 22.18
CA LEU A 236 0.54 8.10 22.41
C LEU A 236 0.87 7.93 23.91
N ARG A 237 0.89 6.67 24.36
CA ARG A 237 1.38 6.30 25.69
C ARG A 237 2.89 6.46 25.80
N ASN A 238 3.41 6.33 26.99
CA ASN A 238 4.85 6.35 27.24
C ASN A 238 5.55 5.27 26.40
N GLY A 239 6.57 5.68 25.64
CA GLY A 239 7.30 4.80 24.70
C GLY A 239 6.52 4.40 23.45
N GLY A 240 5.27 4.86 23.30
CA GLY A 240 4.45 4.54 22.12
C GLY A 240 5.02 5.11 20.82
N ALA A 241 4.67 4.48 19.70
CA ALA A 241 5.16 4.90 18.40
C ALA A 241 4.04 4.95 17.35
N VAL A 242 4.22 5.80 16.33
CA VAL A 242 3.39 5.81 15.13
C VAL A 242 4.23 5.49 13.91
N ALA A 243 3.78 4.51 13.12
CA ALA A 243 4.27 4.23 11.77
C ALA A 243 3.54 5.17 10.79
N SER A 244 4.25 6.15 10.25
CA SER A 244 3.69 7.16 9.35
C SER A 244 4.03 6.81 7.90
N LEU A 245 3.00 6.64 7.06
CA LEU A 245 3.13 6.15 5.68
C LEU A 245 2.26 6.87 4.65
N GLY A 246 1.29 7.69 5.09
CA GLY A 246 0.35 8.36 4.20
C GLY A 246 0.16 9.85 4.49
N ASN A 247 -0.44 10.55 3.53
CA ASN A 247 -0.66 12.01 3.59
C ASN A 247 -1.99 12.44 2.96
N THR A 248 -2.99 11.57 2.94
CA THR A 248 -4.28 11.87 2.29
C THR A 248 -5.08 12.97 2.99
N ALA A 249 -4.80 13.25 4.28
CA ALA A 249 -5.36 14.38 5.03
C ALA A 249 -4.39 15.58 5.09
N GLY A 250 -3.25 15.53 4.43
CA GLY A 250 -2.27 16.60 4.33
C GLY A 250 -0.83 16.13 4.55
N ALA A 251 0.09 16.80 3.87
CA ALA A 251 1.53 16.50 3.94
C ALA A 251 2.26 17.23 5.08
N THR A 252 1.58 18.17 5.74
CA THR A 252 2.15 18.99 6.82
C THR A 252 1.44 18.71 8.13
N MET A 253 2.20 18.55 9.22
CA MET A 253 1.65 18.44 10.56
C MET A 253 2.21 19.56 11.46
N ASN A 254 1.37 20.10 12.35
CA ASN A 254 1.79 21.01 13.40
C ASN A 254 1.75 20.28 14.74
N ALA A 255 2.90 19.77 15.19
CA ALA A 255 3.03 18.96 16.39
C ALA A 255 3.95 19.61 17.43
N SER A 256 3.60 19.48 18.73
CA SER A 256 4.44 19.88 19.85
C SER A 256 5.56 18.87 20.06
N VAL A 257 6.72 19.33 20.51
CA VAL A 257 7.83 18.45 20.95
C VAL A 257 7.60 17.82 22.33
N ILE A 258 6.60 18.29 23.08
CA ILE A 258 6.34 17.85 24.46
C ILE A 258 6.10 16.34 24.60
N PRO A 259 5.32 15.65 23.73
CA PRO A 259 5.17 14.20 23.82
C PRO A 259 6.49 13.44 23.66
N PHE A 260 7.39 13.92 22.81
CA PHE A 260 8.73 13.32 22.63
C PHE A 260 9.57 13.42 23.89
N LEU A 261 9.55 14.59 24.55
CA LEU A 261 10.35 14.84 25.74
C LEU A 261 9.80 14.13 26.99
N LEU A 262 8.48 14.13 27.18
CA LEU A 262 7.86 13.67 28.42
C LEU A 262 7.39 12.21 28.37
N ARG A 263 7.18 11.62 27.16
CA ARG A 263 6.74 10.24 27.00
C ARG A 263 7.67 9.38 26.15
N GLY A 264 8.72 9.96 25.56
CA GLY A 264 9.64 9.22 24.70
C GLY A 264 8.96 8.61 23.48
N VAL A 265 7.91 9.27 22.95
CA VAL A 265 7.19 8.77 21.78
C VAL A 265 8.05 8.82 20.52
N SER A 266 7.74 7.98 19.53
CA SER A 266 8.47 7.93 18.26
C SER A 266 7.55 8.11 17.07
N VAL A 267 8.05 8.78 16.03
CA VAL A 267 7.45 8.79 14.68
C VAL A 267 8.38 8.02 13.76
N LEU A 268 7.91 6.90 13.24
CA LEU A 268 8.67 5.99 12.40
C LEU A 268 8.20 6.17 10.96
N GLY A 269 9.04 6.73 10.10
CA GLY A 269 8.77 6.80 8.67
C GLY A 269 8.78 5.41 8.05
N ILE A 270 7.80 5.12 7.19
CA ILE A 270 7.67 3.85 6.47
C ILE A 270 7.85 4.10 4.98
N ASP A 271 8.99 3.73 4.45
CA ASP A 271 9.27 3.69 3.02
C ASP A 271 9.15 2.25 2.50
N SER A 272 8.16 1.99 1.66
CA SER A 272 7.97 0.70 0.98
C SER A 272 8.61 0.66 -0.42
N VAL A 273 9.19 1.78 -0.87
CA VAL A 273 9.72 1.91 -2.24
C VAL A 273 11.13 1.34 -2.35
N THR A 274 12.01 1.68 -1.40
CA THR A 274 13.45 1.37 -1.50
C THR A 274 13.92 0.26 -0.54
N VAL A 275 13.00 -0.55 -0.02
CA VAL A 275 13.32 -1.67 0.89
C VAL A 275 14.24 -2.68 0.20
N PRO A 276 15.40 -3.05 0.80
CA PRO A 276 16.30 -4.04 0.24
C PRO A 276 15.68 -5.44 0.10
N LEU A 277 16.10 -6.20 -0.90
CA LEU A 277 15.53 -7.52 -1.25
C LEU A 277 15.45 -8.51 -0.05
N PRO A 278 16.44 -8.67 0.82
CA PRO A 278 16.31 -9.58 1.96
C PRO A 278 15.14 -9.23 2.87
N GLN A 279 15.03 -7.96 3.29
CA GLN A 279 13.92 -7.49 4.13
C GLN A 279 12.58 -7.56 3.39
N ARG A 280 12.56 -7.31 2.09
CA ARG A 280 11.38 -7.46 1.24
C ARG A 280 10.87 -8.90 1.24
N SER A 281 11.78 -9.87 1.11
CA SER A 281 11.44 -11.29 1.15
C SER A 281 10.89 -11.73 2.52
N GLU A 282 11.43 -11.20 3.62
CA GLU A 282 10.91 -11.44 4.98
C GLU A 282 9.47 -10.94 5.12
N ILE A 283 9.18 -9.72 4.64
CA ILE A 283 7.83 -9.14 4.69
C ILE A 283 6.83 -9.98 3.88
N TRP A 284 7.19 -10.40 2.66
CA TRP A 284 6.34 -11.26 1.83
C TRP A 284 6.12 -12.64 2.44
N THR A 285 7.13 -13.21 3.10
CA THR A 285 7.01 -14.48 3.84
C THR A 285 6.08 -14.34 5.03
N ALA A 286 6.18 -13.26 5.80
CA ALA A 286 5.26 -12.98 6.90
C ALA A 286 3.81 -12.84 6.42
N LEU A 287 3.59 -12.10 5.32
CA LEU A 287 2.27 -11.96 4.70
C LEU A 287 1.70 -13.30 4.23
N ALA A 288 2.51 -14.17 3.63
CA ALA A 288 2.09 -15.48 3.17
C ALA A 288 1.63 -16.39 4.32
N ASN A 289 2.29 -16.28 5.47
CA ASN A 289 2.02 -17.10 6.66
C ASN A 289 0.86 -16.55 7.49
N GLU A 290 0.66 -15.24 7.51
CA GLU A 290 -0.22 -14.61 8.48
C GLU A 290 -1.55 -14.10 7.89
N MET A 291 -1.60 -13.69 6.62
CA MET A 291 -2.84 -13.14 6.06
C MET A 291 -3.85 -14.25 5.76
N PRO A 292 -5.04 -14.27 6.39
CA PRO A 292 -6.08 -15.25 6.08
C PRO A 292 -6.58 -15.07 4.64
N LYS A 293 -6.59 -16.16 3.86
CA LYS A 293 -6.91 -16.10 2.42
C LYS A 293 -8.37 -15.81 2.14
N ASP A 294 -9.27 -16.30 2.97
CA ASP A 294 -10.71 -16.05 2.94
C ASP A 294 -11.02 -14.57 3.21
N VAL A 295 -10.52 -14.02 4.31
CA VAL A 295 -10.67 -12.59 4.64
C VAL A 295 -10.08 -11.71 3.53
N LEU A 296 -8.91 -12.08 3.00
CA LEU A 296 -8.28 -11.35 1.90
C LEU A 296 -9.15 -11.39 0.64
N ALA A 297 -9.80 -12.51 0.34
CA ALA A 297 -10.71 -12.64 -0.79
C ALA A 297 -11.95 -11.75 -0.61
N ASP A 298 -12.55 -11.75 0.58
CA ASP A 298 -13.78 -11.00 0.88
C ASP A 298 -13.55 -9.47 0.87
N MET A 299 -12.35 -9.02 1.24
CA MET A 299 -11.99 -7.60 1.20
C MET A 299 -11.49 -7.12 -0.16
N SER A 300 -11.38 -8.01 -1.16
CA SER A 300 -10.81 -7.71 -2.49
C SER A 300 -11.85 -7.78 -3.59
N ARG A 301 -11.77 -6.84 -4.53
CA ARG A 301 -12.53 -6.88 -5.78
C ARG A 301 -11.58 -7.03 -6.96
N GLU A 302 -11.89 -7.96 -7.88
CA GLU A 302 -11.15 -8.13 -9.11
C GLU A 302 -11.80 -7.32 -10.25
N ILE A 303 -10.97 -6.69 -11.07
CA ILE A 303 -11.34 -5.91 -12.25
C ILE A 303 -10.41 -6.24 -13.42
N GLY A 304 -10.82 -5.89 -14.65
CA GLY A 304 -9.95 -5.93 -15.83
C GLY A 304 -9.21 -4.60 -16.08
N LEU A 305 -8.26 -4.59 -17.04
CA LEU A 305 -7.53 -3.36 -17.42
C LEU A 305 -8.46 -2.22 -17.88
N GLY A 306 -9.62 -2.56 -18.49
CA GLY A 306 -10.59 -1.57 -18.96
C GLY A 306 -11.25 -0.73 -17.86
N GLU A 307 -11.23 -1.20 -16.63
CA GLU A 307 -11.83 -0.51 -15.49
C GLU A 307 -10.81 0.29 -14.66
N VAL A 308 -9.51 0.17 -14.96
CA VAL A 308 -8.42 0.74 -14.14
C VAL A 308 -8.52 2.27 -14.04
N ALA A 309 -8.81 2.98 -15.13
CA ALA A 309 -8.92 4.43 -15.13
C ALA A 309 -10.06 4.92 -14.20
N ASP A 310 -11.22 4.26 -14.26
CA ASP A 310 -12.39 4.51 -13.40
C ASP A 310 -12.05 4.32 -11.91
N TYR A 311 -11.40 3.19 -11.58
CA TYR A 311 -11.01 2.92 -10.21
C TYR A 311 -9.86 3.80 -9.74
N GLY A 312 -9.00 4.28 -10.65
CA GLY A 312 -7.99 5.29 -10.39
C GLY A 312 -8.61 6.61 -9.91
N GLN A 313 -9.75 7.04 -10.47
CA GLN A 313 -10.49 8.20 -9.98
C GLN A 313 -11.19 7.91 -8.64
N LYS A 314 -11.91 6.77 -8.55
CA LYS A 314 -12.61 6.38 -7.32
C LYS A 314 -11.71 6.30 -6.09
N ILE A 315 -10.45 5.86 -6.24
CA ILE A 315 -9.52 5.78 -5.11
C ILE A 315 -9.07 7.17 -4.65
N LEU A 316 -8.90 8.12 -5.56
CA LEU A 316 -8.59 9.52 -5.23
C LEU A 316 -9.76 10.19 -4.48
N ASP A 317 -10.98 9.85 -4.86
CA ASP A 317 -12.22 10.35 -4.22
C ASP A 317 -12.52 9.66 -2.87
N GLY A 318 -11.68 8.71 -2.43
CA GLY A 318 -11.87 7.97 -1.18
C GLY A 318 -13.05 6.98 -1.22
N GLN A 319 -13.54 6.61 -2.39
CA GLN A 319 -14.71 5.72 -2.57
C GLN A 319 -14.35 4.23 -2.57
N VAL A 320 -13.08 3.90 -2.66
CA VAL A 320 -12.63 2.50 -2.63
C VAL A 320 -12.54 1.99 -1.19
N ARG A 321 -13.05 0.78 -0.96
CA ARG A 321 -12.95 0.02 0.28
C ARG A 321 -12.09 -1.23 0.04
N GLY A 322 -11.19 -1.54 0.97
CA GLY A 322 -10.37 -2.75 0.88
C GLY A 322 -9.39 -2.71 -0.30
N ARG A 323 -9.36 -3.76 -1.09
CA ARG A 323 -8.39 -3.95 -2.17
C ARG A 323 -9.05 -4.08 -3.54
N ILE A 324 -8.41 -3.52 -4.55
CA ILE A 324 -8.76 -3.73 -5.96
C ILE A 324 -7.59 -4.47 -6.61
N VAL A 325 -7.85 -5.67 -7.12
CA VAL A 325 -6.89 -6.45 -7.89
C VAL A 325 -7.19 -6.32 -9.37
N VAL A 326 -6.18 -6.18 -10.19
CA VAL A 326 -6.33 -6.03 -11.65
C VAL A 326 -5.85 -7.30 -12.33
N ASN A 327 -6.76 -8.00 -13.01
CA ASN A 327 -6.43 -9.06 -13.94
C ASN A 327 -6.02 -8.42 -15.28
N VAL A 328 -4.72 -8.45 -15.61
CA VAL A 328 -4.25 -7.76 -16.82
C VAL A 328 -4.60 -8.50 -18.12
N ASN A 329 -5.05 -9.74 -18.01
CA ASN A 329 -5.49 -10.59 -19.13
C ASN A 329 -7.01 -10.62 -19.28
N GLY A 330 -7.74 -9.97 -18.37
CA GLY A 330 -9.19 -9.88 -18.36
C GLY A 330 -9.76 -8.80 -19.29
#